data_2fa23038c9d1c3e1e8f23176ca55e3a1
#
_entry.id   2fa23038c9d1c3e1e8f23176ca55e3a1
#
_cell.length_a   1.000
_cell.length_b   1.000
_cell.length_c   1.000
_cell.angle_alpha   90.00
_cell.angle_beta   90.00
_cell.angle_gamma   90.00
#
_symmetry.space_group_name_H-M   'P 1'
#
loop_
_entity.id
_entity.type
_entity.pdbx_description
1 polymer ?
#
loop_
_entity_poly.entity_id
_entity_poly.type
_entity_poly.pdbx_seq_one_letter_code
_entity_poly.pdbx_strand_id
1 'polypeptide(L)'
;MLLRAHQLKVFRKDRLLFDIEELAIHQGDRIGLVGTNGSGKTTLLHVLAGREKPDSGTFAHTTTCTLLPQLKTGDGRQSGGEMTQAYIERALSRPSALLLADEPTTHLDTEHIEWLEEKLRHHQGALIVVSHDRAFLDALCTDIWELEDGKLKLYKGNYSDFARQKELEHRQHVEAYEVYTQKKKQLEHALQKKMKKADKATKPSPKLKSSGPKIAKPYYANKQKKLQKTAKSIETRMEKLEKVEKVKEVQPLQMTQHTMKEVASRSIFRVEHVDGMAGDKVLWKKANVEVRGGDKVAIIGKNGSGKTTFLRMLVNGHPGIFRSEAVKIGYFSQDLSGLNLDESILQNALEQAIQDETIVRTVLARLGFRGDDVYKLTNVLSGGERVKTMLAKLLVSDANVLMLDEPTNFLDLAAVEALEGLLKDYPGTVVFVSHDRRLIEQVATRILHVHEGTIERFDGTYEEYKQKEEKPAATKKEEELLLIDMQLSEVLSRLSIEPSHELEETFQALLKRKKLLES
;
A
#
# COMPACT_ATOMS: atom_id res chain seq x y z
N MET A 1 26.93 20.75 -6.61
CA MET A 1 26.95 19.61 -5.69
C MET A 1 26.80 20.15 -4.28
N LEU A 2 25.82 19.70 -3.52
CA LEU A 2 25.51 20.20 -2.16
C LEU A 2 26.09 19.29 -1.07
N LEU A 3 26.12 17.99 -1.32
CA LEU A 3 26.62 16.99 -0.40
C LEU A 3 27.25 15.85 -1.20
N ARG A 4 28.38 15.34 -0.71
CA ARG A 4 29.01 14.12 -1.19
C ARG A 4 29.42 13.26 -0.03
N ALA A 5 29.16 11.97 -0.14
CA ALA A 5 29.51 11.00 0.86
C ALA A 5 30.18 9.77 0.21
N HIS A 6 31.18 9.21 0.89
CA HIS A 6 31.94 8.05 0.43
C HIS A 6 32.03 7.00 1.54
N GLN A 7 31.78 5.74 1.18
CA GLN A 7 31.92 4.55 2.02
C GLN A 7 31.22 4.69 3.38
N LEU A 8 29.98 5.22 3.36
CA LEU A 8 29.20 5.38 4.57
C LEU A 8 28.74 4.02 5.09
N LYS A 9 29.18 3.66 6.30
CA LYS A 9 28.68 2.49 7.03
C LYS A 9 28.13 2.91 8.37
N VAL A 10 26.98 2.37 8.70
CA VAL A 10 26.35 2.57 10.00
C VAL A 10 25.88 1.24 10.56
N PHE A 11 26.22 1.00 11.82
CA PHE A 11 25.80 -0.15 12.58
C PHE A 11 24.84 0.27 13.70
N ARG A 12 23.94 -0.62 14.06
CA ARG A 12 23.11 -0.52 15.27
C ARG A 12 23.26 -1.81 16.07
N LYS A 13 23.87 -1.69 17.24
CA LYS A 13 24.37 -2.86 17.99
C LYS A 13 25.27 -3.67 17.05
N ASP A 14 25.00 -4.93 16.81
CA ASP A 14 25.80 -5.80 15.95
C ASP A 14 25.27 -5.94 14.52
N ARG A 15 24.22 -5.16 14.15
CA ARG A 15 23.60 -5.22 12.83
C ARG A 15 24.08 -4.06 11.95
N LEU A 16 24.61 -4.38 10.76
CA LEU A 16 24.85 -3.40 9.70
C LEU A 16 23.50 -2.87 9.22
N LEU A 17 23.28 -1.55 9.32
CA LEU A 17 22.09 -0.88 8.78
C LEU A 17 22.26 -0.59 7.29
N PHE A 18 23.39 0.04 6.93
CA PHE A 18 23.71 0.28 5.52
C PHE A 18 25.21 0.42 5.28
N ASP A 19 25.58 0.08 4.05
CA ASP A 19 26.92 0.24 3.46
C ASP A 19 26.75 0.89 2.08
N ILE A 20 27.01 2.20 2.01
CA ILE A 20 26.80 3.04 0.82
C ILE A 20 28.16 3.46 0.31
N GLU A 21 28.53 3.00 -0.89
CA GLU A 21 29.83 3.29 -1.49
C GLU A 21 30.00 4.77 -1.85
N GLU A 22 29.03 5.31 -2.57
CA GLU A 22 29.02 6.72 -2.99
C GLU A 22 27.59 7.25 -3.02
N LEU A 23 27.46 8.52 -2.60
CA LEU A 23 26.22 9.26 -2.62
C LEU A 23 26.53 10.72 -2.91
N ALA A 24 25.84 11.31 -3.88
CA ALA A 24 25.95 12.71 -4.23
C ALA A 24 24.56 13.35 -4.34
N ILE A 25 24.44 14.59 -3.84
CA ILE A 25 23.22 15.41 -3.91
C ILE A 25 23.56 16.72 -4.59
N HIS A 26 22.77 17.07 -5.60
CA HIS A 26 22.92 18.29 -6.37
C HIS A 26 21.79 19.28 -6.07
N GLN A 27 21.99 20.51 -6.46
CA GLN A 27 20.96 21.53 -6.34
C GLN A 27 19.77 21.18 -7.25
N GLY A 28 18.56 21.27 -6.70
CA GLY A 28 17.32 20.96 -7.43
C GLY A 28 16.93 19.48 -7.43
N ASP A 29 17.76 18.59 -6.88
CA ASP A 29 17.39 17.17 -6.75
C ASP A 29 16.09 17.02 -5.94
N ARG A 30 15.21 16.13 -6.39
CA ARG A 30 13.93 15.76 -5.77
C ARG A 30 13.91 14.26 -5.53
N ILE A 31 14.33 13.84 -4.35
CA ILE A 31 14.64 12.46 -4.04
C ILE A 31 13.62 11.90 -3.04
N GLY A 32 12.95 10.82 -3.42
CA GLY A 32 12.14 9.99 -2.51
C GLY A 32 12.97 8.86 -1.93
N LEU A 33 13.15 8.80 -0.61
CA LEU A 33 13.86 7.72 0.07
C LEU A 33 12.86 6.67 0.57
N VAL A 34 12.88 5.49 -0.04
CA VAL A 34 11.96 4.39 0.26
C VAL A 34 12.71 3.16 0.79
N GLY A 35 11.99 2.24 1.40
CA GLY A 35 12.52 0.99 1.96
C GLY A 35 11.67 0.48 3.11
N THR A 36 11.91 -0.74 3.54
CA THR A 36 11.16 -1.38 4.64
C THR A 36 11.35 -0.65 5.97
N ASN A 37 10.41 -0.85 6.90
CA ASN A 37 10.56 -0.30 8.24
C ASN A 37 11.80 -0.92 8.93
N GLY A 38 12.60 -0.06 9.59
CA GLY A 38 13.85 -0.48 10.21
C GLY A 38 15.05 -0.69 9.24
N SER A 39 14.91 -0.32 7.95
CA SER A 39 16.05 -0.37 7.01
C SER A 39 17.12 0.70 7.25
N GLY A 40 16.80 1.74 8.05
CA GLY A 40 17.74 2.81 8.37
C GLY A 40 17.48 4.15 7.68
N LYS A 41 16.31 4.37 7.07
CA LYS A 41 15.95 5.62 6.37
C LYS A 41 16.13 6.87 7.26
N THR A 42 15.51 6.88 8.43
CA THR A 42 15.65 7.95 9.43
C THR A 42 17.10 8.17 9.85
N THR A 43 17.84 7.07 10.07
CA THR A 43 19.27 7.13 10.43
C THR A 43 20.09 7.76 9.29
N LEU A 44 19.82 7.38 8.04
CA LEU A 44 20.47 7.99 6.88
C LEU A 44 20.20 9.48 6.82
N LEU A 45 18.94 9.93 7.00
CA LEU A 45 18.61 11.36 7.06
C LEU A 45 19.34 12.07 8.19
N HIS A 46 19.47 11.47 9.38
CA HIS A 46 20.22 12.04 10.50
C HIS A 46 21.71 12.15 10.21
N VAL A 47 22.30 11.16 9.54
CA VAL A 47 23.70 11.22 9.10
C VAL A 47 23.88 12.33 8.07
N LEU A 48 23.01 12.40 7.05
CA LEU A 48 23.05 13.45 6.02
C LEU A 48 22.80 14.86 6.61
N ALA A 49 22.02 14.95 7.69
CA ALA A 49 21.81 16.22 8.42
C ALA A 49 22.98 16.60 9.34
N GLY A 50 24.00 15.72 9.48
CA GLY A 50 25.11 15.92 10.41
C GLY A 50 24.75 15.78 11.89
N ARG A 51 23.54 15.25 12.20
CA ARG A 51 23.09 15.00 13.58
C ARG A 51 23.65 13.72 14.16
N GLU A 52 24.03 12.78 13.31
CA GLU A 52 24.61 11.50 13.67
C GLU A 52 25.89 11.26 12.85
N LYS A 53 26.92 10.71 13.49
CA LYS A 53 28.16 10.37 12.81
C LYS A 53 28.07 8.93 12.28
N PRO A 54 28.51 8.66 11.04
CA PRO A 54 28.65 7.30 10.57
C PRO A 54 29.79 6.59 11.32
N ASP A 55 29.71 5.26 11.41
CA ASP A 55 30.79 4.45 12.03
C ASP A 55 32.04 4.41 11.14
N SER A 56 31.86 4.50 9.82
CA SER A 56 32.95 4.69 8.88
C SER A 56 32.51 5.47 7.65
N GLY A 57 33.48 6.00 6.90
CA GLY A 57 33.26 6.82 5.73
C GLY A 57 33.40 8.30 6.00
N THR A 58 33.26 9.08 4.95
CA THR A 58 33.35 10.54 4.99
C THR A 58 32.18 11.18 4.30
N PHE A 59 31.70 12.30 4.84
CA PHE A 59 30.75 13.14 4.13
C PHE A 59 31.13 14.61 4.30
N ALA A 60 30.90 15.37 3.25
CA ALA A 60 31.17 16.81 3.23
C ALA A 60 29.90 17.57 2.87
N HIS A 61 29.52 18.47 3.76
CA HIS A 61 28.49 19.47 3.49
C HIS A 61 29.13 20.74 2.93
N THR A 62 28.60 21.22 1.82
CA THR A 62 28.98 22.55 1.29
C THR A 62 27.90 23.60 1.56
N THR A 63 26.84 23.26 2.31
CA THR A 63 25.66 24.13 2.40
C THR A 63 24.84 23.93 3.68
N THR A 64 23.87 24.80 3.89
CA THR A 64 22.90 24.69 5.00
C THR A 64 21.91 23.57 4.74
N CYS A 65 21.74 22.69 5.74
CA CYS A 65 20.79 21.58 5.73
C CYS A 65 19.72 21.80 6.80
N THR A 66 18.46 21.63 6.43
CA THR A 66 17.33 21.63 7.38
C THR A 66 16.72 20.23 7.41
N LEU A 67 16.55 19.67 8.62
CA LEU A 67 15.86 18.40 8.83
C LEU A 67 14.51 18.66 9.49
N LEU A 68 13.45 18.23 8.82
CA LEU A 68 12.11 18.03 9.35
C LEU A 68 12.05 16.59 9.93
N PRO A 69 12.16 16.41 11.24
CA PRO A 69 12.08 15.07 11.83
C PRO A 69 10.63 14.59 11.87
N GLN A 70 10.45 13.29 11.97
CA GLN A 70 9.15 12.70 12.24
C GLN A 70 8.54 13.28 13.52
N LEU A 71 7.35 13.88 13.38
CA LEU A 71 6.66 14.50 14.51
C LEU A 71 5.97 13.44 15.34
N LYS A 72 6.32 13.37 16.63
CA LYS A 72 5.56 12.56 17.60
C LYS A 72 4.34 13.36 18.04
N THR A 73 3.19 12.72 18.14
CA THR A 73 1.98 13.33 18.70
C THR A 73 2.27 13.91 20.09
N GLY A 74 2.07 15.22 20.23
CA GLY A 74 2.23 15.92 21.50
C GLY A 74 1.00 15.78 22.40
N ASP A 75 1.16 16.17 23.67
CA ASP A 75 0.12 16.11 24.71
C ASP A 75 -1.16 16.90 24.34
N GLY A 76 -2.09 16.24 23.69
CA GLY A 76 -3.56 16.34 23.86
C GLY A 76 -4.31 17.67 23.70
N ARG A 77 -3.71 18.82 23.39
CA ARG A 77 -4.42 20.13 23.38
C ARG A 77 -4.64 20.77 22.01
N GLN A 78 -3.95 20.33 20.98
CA GLN A 78 -4.14 20.79 19.58
C GLN A 78 -4.26 19.59 18.66
N SER A 79 -4.97 19.73 17.53
CA SER A 79 -5.02 18.65 16.53
C SER A 79 -3.60 18.38 15.99
N GLY A 80 -3.22 17.10 15.87
CA GLY A 80 -1.88 16.73 15.40
C GLY A 80 -1.54 17.38 14.06
N GLY A 81 -2.53 17.61 13.17
CA GLY A 81 -2.36 18.27 11.89
C GLY A 81 -1.95 19.73 11.98
N GLU A 82 -2.62 20.55 12.80
CA GLU A 82 -2.30 21.99 12.96
C GLU A 82 -0.90 22.21 13.55
N MET A 83 -0.50 21.39 14.52
CA MET A 83 0.87 21.43 15.06
C MET A 83 1.91 21.08 14.00
N THR A 84 1.63 20.07 13.20
CA THR A 84 2.49 19.63 12.10
C THR A 84 2.64 20.74 11.07
N GLN A 85 1.55 21.37 10.66
CA GLN A 85 1.56 22.48 9.70
C GLN A 85 2.40 23.65 10.19
N ALA A 86 2.17 24.13 11.42
CA ALA A 86 2.93 25.25 11.99
C ALA A 86 4.45 24.95 12.09
N TYR A 87 4.78 23.68 12.40
CA TYR A 87 6.18 23.25 12.45
C TYR A 87 6.82 23.24 11.06
N ILE A 88 6.12 22.72 10.05
CA ILE A 88 6.56 22.69 8.66
C ILE A 88 6.75 24.12 8.13
N GLU A 89 5.79 25.03 8.36
CA GLU A 89 5.89 26.45 7.96
C GLU A 89 7.12 27.12 8.56
N ARG A 90 7.37 26.90 9.84
CA ARG A 90 8.54 27.45 10.53
C ARG A 90 9.87 26.90 9.98
N ALA A 91 9.89 25.65 9.55
CA ALA A 91 11.09 25.05 8.98
C ALA A 91 11.32 25.52 7.53
N LEU A 92 10.25 25.65 6.75
CA LEU A 92 10.31 26.13 5.36
C LEU A 92 10.58 27.64 5.28
N SER A 93 10.27 28.43 6.33
CA SER A 93 10.60 29.87 6.36
C SER A 93 12.10 30.15 6.44
N ARG A 94 12.94 29.15 6.75
CA ARG A 94 14.40 29.28 6.75
C ARG A 94 14.95 28.83 5.39
N PRO A 95 15.71 29.71 4.69
CA PRO A 95 16.33 29.32 3.43
C PRO A 95 17.34 28.21 3.68
N SER A 96 17.09 27.02 3.11
CA SER A 96 18.02 25.90 3.15
C SER A 96 18.27 25.39 1.74
N ALA A 97 19.53 25.11 1.42
CA ALA A 97 19.87 24.55 0.12
C ALA A 97 19.58 23.05 0.04
N LEU A 98 19.48 22.36 1.19
CA LEU A 98 19.09 20.97 1.31
C LEU A 98 18.03 20.82 2.40
N LEU A 99 16.85 20.34 2.02
CA LEU A 99 15.76 20.01 2.92
C LEU A 99 15.63 18.48 3.02
N LEU A 100 15.70 17.97 4.23
CA LEU A 100 15.46 16.56 4.55
C LEU A 100 14.15 16.46 5.32
N ALA A 101 13.24 15.62 4.88
CA ALA A 101 11.93 15.44 5.52
C ALA A 101 11.67 13.95 5.83
N ASP A 102 11.41 13.67 7.11
CA ASP A 102 11.13 12.31 7.58
C ASP A 102 9.64 12.16 7.92
N GLU A 103 8.91 11.46 7.06
CA GLU A 103 7.46 11.21 7.15
C GLU A 103 6.63 12.51 7.38
N PRO A 104 6.79 13.54 6.54
CA PRO A 104 6.12 14.83 6.77
C PRO A 104 4.60 14.78 6.53
N THR A 105 4.09 13.73 5.89
CA THR A 105 2.67 13.50 5.61
C THR A 105 1.92 12.83 6.77
N THR A 106 2.64 12.31 7.76
CA THR A 106 2.04 11.61 8.91
C THR A 106 1.12 12.54 9.71
N HIS A 107 -0.11 12.09 10.00
CA HIS A 107 -1.16 12.84 10.69
C HIS A 107 -1.75 14.05 9.93
N LEU A 108 -1.36 14.28 8.68
CA LEU A 108 -2.00 15.28 7.83
C LEU A 108 -3.22 14.68 7.12
N ASP A 109 -4.26 15.48 6.94
CA ASP A 109 -5.36 15.12 6.04
C ASP A 109 -5.03 15.49 4.58
N THR A 110 -5.90 15.11 3.67
CA THR A 110 -5.67 15.25 2.24
C THR A 110 -5.41 16.70 1.82
N GLU A 111 -6.13 17.69 2.39
CA GLU A 111 -5.93 19.10 2.08
C GLU A 111 -4.57 19.62 2.55
N HIS A 112 -4.16 19.23 3.76
CA HIS A 112 -2.85 19.61 4.29
C HIS A 112 -1.70 18.90 3.54
N ILE A 113 -1.91 17.68 3.04
CA ILE A 113 -0.94 17.00 2.18
C ILE A 113 -0.79 17.76 0.85
N GLU A 114 -1.88 18.16 0.20
CA GLU A 114 -1.86 18.93 -1.04
C GLU A 114 -1.19 20.30 -0.84
N TRP A 115 -1.49 20.98 0.26
CA TRP A 115 -0.81 22.21 0.66
C TRP A 115 0.71 22.00 0.82
N LEU A 116 1.11 20.90 1.48
CA LEU A 116 2.53 20.58 1.67
C LEU A 116 3.23 20.27 0.34
N GLU A 117 2.57 19.51 -0.55
CA GLU A 117 3.06 19.25 -1.91
C GLU A 117 3.37 20.54 -2.66
N GLU A 118 2.43 21.50 -2.62
CA GLU A 118 2.61 22.78 -3.28
C GLU A 118 3.78 23.58 -2.70
N LYS A 119 3.89 23.64 -1.38
CA LYS A 119 5.00 24.30 -0.69
C LYS A 119 6.35 23.68 -1.03
N LEU A 120 6.45 22.35 -1.00
CA LEU A 120 7.70 21.64 -1.31
C LEU A 120 8.05 21.70 -2.80
N ARG A 121 7.07 21.74 -3.70
CA ARG A 121 7.29 21.93 -5.14
C ARG A 121 7.99 23.25 -5.43
N HIS A 122 7.64 24.32 -4.71
CA HIS A 122 8.25 25.65 -4.86
C HIS A 122 9.57 25.83 -4.10
N HIS A 123 10.02 24.83 -3.34
CA HIS A 123 11.32 24.90 -2.65
C HIS A 123 12.48 24.96 -3.64
N GLN A 124 13.36 25.98 -3.52
CA GLN A 124 14.46 26.22 -4.47
C GLN A 124 15.68 25.30 -4.27
N GLY A 125 15.82 24.67 -3.11
CA GLY A 125 16.91 23.76 -2.77
C GLY A 125 16.68 22.34 -3.24
N ALA A 126 17.61 21.43 -2.92
CA ALA A 126 17.39 20.00 -3.03
C ALA A 126 16.44 19.51 -1.92
N LEU A 127 15.68 18.47 -2.22
CA LEU A 127 14.74 17.83 -1.30
C LEU A 127 15.03 16.32 -1.24
N ILE A 128 15.15 15.80 -0.03
CA ILE A 128 15.06 14.36 0.22
C ILE A 128 13.88 14.13 1.16
N VAL A 129 12.94 13.29 0.75
CA VAL A 129 11.75 12.99 1.54
C VAL A 129 11.62 11.49 1.75
N VAL A 130 11.42 11.09 3.00
CA VAL A 130 10.94 9.76 3.38
C VAL A 130 9.43 9.90 3.52
N SER A 131 8.67 9.10 2.79
CA SER A 131 7.22 9.04 2.93
C SER A 131 6.68 7.67 2.55
N HIS A 132 5.59 7.29 3.19
CA HIS A 132 4.79 6.11 2.84
C HIS A 132 3.59 6.50 1.94
N ASP A 133 3.40 7.79 1.65
CA ASP A 133 2.41 8.28 0.70
C ASP A 133 2.97 8.27 -0.73
N ARG A 134 2.49 7.34 -1.54
CA ARG A 134 2.94 7.14 -2.93
C ARG A 134 2.53 8.29 -3.85
N ALA A 135 1.34 8.86 -3.64
CA ALA A 135 0.85 9.98 -4.41
C ALA A 135 1.72 11.23 -4.15
N PHE A 136 2.10 11.44 -2.89
CA PHE A 136 3.01 12.50 -2.48
C PHE A 136 4.41 12.34 -3.12
N LEU A 137 4.95 11.11 -3.13
CA LEU A 137 6.24 10.84 -3.80
C LEU A 137 6.14 11.05 -5.32
N ASP A 138 5.03 10.64 -5.95
CA ASP A 138 4.80 10.86 -7.38
C ASP A 138 4.72 12.35 -7.76
N ALA A 139 4.10 13.16 -6.89
CA ALA A 139 3.92 14.59 -7.13
C ALA A 139 5.22 15.41 -7.01
N LEU A 140 6.18 14.94 -6.19
CA LEU A 140 7.35 15.72 -5.80
C LEU A 140 8.68 15.19 -6.30
N CYS A 141 8.83 13.85 -6.42
CA CYS A 141 10.12 13.23 -6.64
C CYS A 141 10.40 12.95 -8.11
N THR A 142 11.64 13.21 -8.53
CA THR A 142 12.18 12.86 -9.86
C THR A 142 13.12 11.69 -9.82
N ASP A 143 13.56 11.32 -8.62
CA ASP A 143 14.46 10.20 -8.36
C ASP A 143 13.99 9.45 -7.11
N ILE A 144 14.09 8.14 -7.12
CA ILE A 144 13.79 7.30 -5.96
C ILE A 144 15.07 6.60 -5.52
N TRP A 145 15.37 6.71 -4.23
CA TRP A 145 16.43 5.97 -3.55
C TRP A 145 15.79 4.85 -2.72
N GLU A 146 16.12 3.61 -3.06
CA GLU A 146 15.66 2.44 -2.30
C GLU A 146 16.75 1.95 -1.37
N LEU A 147 16.46 1.93 -0.07
CA LEU A 147 17.33 1.35 0.95
C LEU A 147 16.85 -0.06 1.31
N GLU A 148 17.48 -1.07 0.70
CA GLU A 148 17.13 -2.49 0.85
C GLU A 148 18.39 -3.30 1.18
N ASP A 149 18.31 -4.20 2.17
CA ASP A 149 19.41 -5.08 2.62
C ASP A 149 20.74 -4.35 2.88
N GLY A 150 20.64 -3.13 3.41
CA GLY A 150 21.79 -2.29 3.73
C GLY A 150 22.46 -1.62 2.52
N LYS A 151 21.90 -1.74 1.33
CA LYS A 151 22.38 -1.11 0.10
C LYS A 151 21.43 -0.05 -0.37
N LEU A 152 21.99 1.00 -0.98
CA LEU A 152 21.21 2.07 -1.61
C LEU A 152 21.20 1.86 -3.12
N LYS A 153 20.01 1.69 -3.69
CA LYS A 153 19.80 1.65 -5.14
C LYS A 153 19.11 2.94 -5.59
N LEU A 154 19.53 3.44 -6.74
CA LEU A 154 19.00 4.68 -7.31
C LEU A 154 18.18 4.35 -8.55
N TYR A 155 16.97 4.88 -8.59
CA TYR A 155 16.04 4.76 -9.71
C TYR A 155 15.68 6.14 -10.23
N LYS A 156 15.73 6.32 -11.54
CA LYS A 156 15.30 7.55 -12.21
C LYS A 156 13.79 7.52 -12.43
N GLY A 157 13.15 8.66 -12.22
CA GLY A 157 11.69 8.79 -12.33
C GLY A 157 11.00 8.95 -10.98
N ASN A 158 9.68 9.08 -11.02
CA ASN A 158 8.83 9.18 -9.83
C ASN A 158 8.55 7.78 -9.21
N TYR A 159 7.70 7.74 -8.18
CA TYR A 159 7.38 6.47 -7.52
C TYR A 159 6.70 5.46 -8.47
N SER A 160 5.82 5.92 -9.36
CA SER A 160 5.15 5.06 -10.34
C SER A 160 6.12 4.45 -11.36
N ASP A 161 7.15 5.20 -11.76
CA ASP A 161 8.24 4.69 -12.62
C ASP A 161 9.06 3.64 -11.87
N PHE A 162 9.43 3.92 -10.62
CA PHE A 162 10.11 2.97 -9.74
C PHE A 162 9.32 1.67 -9.57
N ALA A 163 8.02 1.76 -9.27
CA ALA A 163 7.16 0.59 -9.09
C ALA A 163 7.09 -0.27 -10.37
N ARG A 164 6.99 0.36 -11.55
CA ARG A 164 7.03 -0.35 -12.85
C ARG A 164 8.36 -1.04 -13.09
N GLN A 165 9.47 -0.38 -12.73
CA GLN A 165 10.79 -0.97 -12.89
C GLN A 165 11.01 -2.15 -11.94
N LYS A 166 10.58 -2.05 -10.68
CA LYS A 166 10.61 -3.16 -9.72
C LYS A 166 9.77 -4.35 -10.17
N GLU A 167 8.59 -4.10 -10.73
CA GLU A 167 7.75 -5.16 -11.28
C GLU A 167 8.42 -5.85 -12.48
N LEU A 168 9.08 -5.09 -13.35
CA LEU A 168 9.85 -5.65 -14.46
C LEU A 168 11.03 -6.50 -13.97
N GLU A 169 11.82 -5.99 -13.00
CA GLU A 169 12.92 -6.73 -12.38
C GLU A 169 12.41 -8.04 -11.75
N HIS A 170 11.27 -7.98 -11.05
CA HIS A 170 10.64 -9.15 -10.47
C HIS A 170 10.23 -10.18 -11.53
N ARG A 171 9.57 -9.77 -12.61
CA ARG A 171 9.20 -10.67 -13.73
C ARG A 171 10.42 -11.31 -14.36
N GLN A 172 11.46 -10.53 -14.66
CA GLN A 172 12.71 -11.05 -15.21
C GLN A 172 13.37 -12.06 -14.29
N HIS A 173 13.32 -11.82 -12.97
CA HIS A 173 13.85 -12.76 -11.99
C HIS A 173 13.04 -14.06 -11.93
N VAL A 174 11.69 -13.99 -12.01
CA VAL A 174 10.82 -15.18 -12.11
C VAL A 174 11.14 -15.98 -13.35
N GLU A 175 11.22 -15.36 -14.51
CA GLU A 175 11.57 -16.02 -15.79
C GLU A 175 12.96 -16.66 -15.73
N ALA A 176 13.94 -15.96 -15.19
CA ALA A 176 15.29 -16.48 -15.01
C ALA A 176 15.31 -17.72 -14.09
N TYR A 177 14.51 -17.69 -13.00
CA TYR A 177 14.37 -18.83 -12.11
C TYR A 177 13.69 -20.04 -12.77
N GLU A 178 12.66 -19.83 -13.57
CA GLU A 178 12.01 -20.90 -14.34
C GLU A 178 12.98 -21.55 -15.32
N VAL A 179 13.70 -20.74 -16.11
CA VAL A 179 14.72 -21.21 -17.06
C VAL A 179 15.82 -21.99 -16.32
N TYR A 180 16.32 -21.48 -15.19
CA TYR A 180 17.29 -22.16 -14.34
C TYR A 180 16.75 -23.53 -13.87
N THR A 181 15.52 -23.56 -13.36
CA THR A 181 14.90 -24.77 -12.82
C THR A 181 14.67 -25.82 -13.90
N GLN A 182 14.21 -25.42 -15.09
CA GLN A 182 14.03 -26.31 -16.24
C GLN A 182 15.39 -26.90 -16.68
N LYS A 183 16.40 -26.06 -16.81
CA LYS A 183 17.74 -26.47 -17.24
C LYS A 183 18.39 -27.41 -16.22
N LYS A 184 18.21 -27.13 -14.93
CA LYS A 184 18.65 -27.99 -13.84
C LYS A 184 17.99 -29.36 -13.90
N LYS A 185 16.65 -29.43 -14.03
CA LYS A 185 15.89 -30.70 -14.18
C LYS A 185 16.31 -31.49 -15.42
N GLN A 186 16.57 -30.82 -16.54
CA GLN A 186 17.06 -31.49 -17.76
C GLN A 186 18.42 -32.13 -17.55
N LEU A 187 19.37 -31.41 -16.92
CA LEU A 187 20.72 -31.93 -16.61
C LEU A 187 20.65 -33.07 -15.60
N GLU A 188 19.86 -32.96 -14.53
CA GLU A 188 19.63 -34.03 -13.55
C GLU A 188 19.08 -35.31 -14.22
N HIS A 189 18.07 -35.17 -15.07
CA HIS A 189 17.51 -36.30 -15.80
C HIS A 189 18.54 -36.92 -16.77
N ALA A 190 19.32 -36.09 -17.48
CA ALA A 190 20.39 -36.56 -18.35
C ALA A 190 21.49 -37.28 -17.57
N LEU A 191 21.88 -36.78 -16.41
CA LEU A 191 22.83 -37.39 -15.49
C LEU A 191 22.34 -38.77 -15.03
N GLN A 192 21.12 -38.85 -14.47
CA GLN A 192 20.51 -40.10 -14.04
C GLN A 192 20.43 -41.14 -15.18
N LYS A 193 20.06 -40.71 -16.38
CA LYS A 193 20.00 -41.59 -17.56
C LYS A 193 21.39 -42.12 -17.95
N LYS A 194 22.44 -41.29 -17.84
CA LYS A 194 23.82 -41.72 -18.13
C LYS A 194 24.39 -42.63 -17.05
N MET A 195 24.12 -42.36 -15.76
CA MET A 195 24.49 -43.22 -14.64
C MET A 195 23.83 -44.62 -14.75
N LYS A 196 22.50 -44.65 -14.93
CA LYS A 196 21.78 -45.94 -15.15
C LYS A 196 22.30 -46.73 -16.35
N LYS A 197 22.75 -46.06 -17.45
CA LYS A 197 23.37 -46.73 -18.58
C LYS A 197 24.81 -47.19 -18.27
N ALA A 198 25.57 -46.47 -17.46
CA ALA A 198 26.91 -46.89 -17.03
C ALA A 198 26.82 -48.16 -16.15
N ASP A 199 25.86 -48.23 -15.20
CA ASP A 199 25.65 -49.40 -14.32
C ASP A 199 25.18 -50.64 -15.13
N LYS A 200 24.33 -50.44 -16.14
CA LYS A 200 23.92 -51.55 -17.03
C LYS A 200 25.04 -51.96 -17.96
N ALA A 201 25.99 -51.13 -18.30
CA ALA A 201 27.10 -51.45 -19.20
C ALA A 201 28.10 -52.44 -18.61
N THR A 202 28.08 -52.64 -17.28
CA THR A 202 28.93 -53.67 -16.58
C THR A 202 28.34 -55.05 -16.60
N LYS A 203 27.02 -55.23 -16.94
CA LYS A 203 26.38 -56.54 -17.00
C LYS A 203 26.43 -57.08 -18.43
N PRO A 204 27.07 -58.25 -18.67
CA PRO A 204 27.07 -58.87 -20.02
C PRO A 204 25.65 -59.25 -20.41
N SER A 205 25.33 -59.03 -21.70
CA SER A 205 24.02 -59.42 -22.25
C SER A 205 23.83 -60.94 -22.12
N PRO A 206 22.62 -61.42 -21.76
CA PRO A 206 22.33 -62.87 -21.68
C PRO A 206 22.68 -63.67 -22.91
N LYS A 207 22.71 -63.03 -24.10
CA LYS A 207 23.03 -63.65 -25.40
C LYS A 207 24.54 -63.91 -25.62
N LEU A 208 25.45 -63.38 -24.80
CA LEU A 208 26.91 -63.52 -24.97
C LEU A 208 27.56 -64.45 -23.93
N LYS A 209 26.78 -65.25 -23.20
CA LYS A 209 27.32 -66.22 -22.23
C LYS A 209 28.05 -67.41 -22.88
N SER A 210 27.99 -67.58 -24.21
CA SER A 210 28.60 -68.70 -24.90
C SER A 210 29.97 -68.40 -25.54
N SER A 211 30.48 -67.19 -25.55
CA SER A 211 31.76 -66.82 -26.16
C SER A 211 32.66 -66.17 -25.08
N GLY A 212 33.73 -66.83 -24.72
CA GLY A 212 34.77 -66.61 -23.73
C GLY A 212 34.84 -65.26 -22.98
N PRO A 213 34.83 -65.26 -21.65
CA PRO A 213 34.70 -64.07 -20.82
C PRO A 213 35.90 -63.13 -20.79
N LYS A 214 37.04 -63.52 -21.37
CA LYS A 214 38.32 -62.73 -21.28
C LYS A 214 38.44 -61.57 -22.26
N ILE A 215 37.78 -61.61 -23.44
CA ILE A 215 37.94 -60.58 -24.48
C ILE A 215 36.88 -59.45 -24.31
N ALA A 216 35.77 -59.69 -23.69
CA ALA A 216 34.67 -58.71 -23.53
C ALA A 216 34.86 -57.71 -22.38
N LYS A 217 35.63 -58.05 -21.34
CA LYS A 217 35.89 -57.21 -20.15
C LYS A 217 36.45 -55.80 -20.49
N PRO A 218 37.49 -55.66 -21.31
CA PRO A 218 38.06 -54.32 -21.64
C PRO A 218 37.11 -53.47 -22.44
N TYR A 219 36.27 -54.05 -23.29
CA TYR A 219 35.27 -53.31 -24.07
C TYR A 219 34.16 -52.70 -23.17
N TYR A 220 33.66 -53.45 -22.25
CA TYR A 220 32.62 -52.99 -21.28
C TYR A 220 33.21 -51.94 -20.30
N ALA A 221 34.44 -52.15 -19.83
CA ALA A 221 35.15 -51.19 -18.99
C ALA A 221 35.38 -49.85 -19.71
N ASN A 222 35.80 -49.85 -20.99
CA ASN A 222 35.96 -48.65 -21.79
C ASN A 222 34.63 -47.92 -22.04
N LYS A 223 33.58 -48.67 -22.32
CA LYS A 223 32.21 -48.13 -22.48
C LYS A 223 31.69 -47.47 -21.22
N GLN A 224 31.89 -48.10 -20.07
CA GLN A 224 31.55 -47.56 -18.76
C GLN A 224 32.36 -46.29 -18.47
N LYS A 225 33.68 -46.28 -18.67
CA LYS A 225 34.57 -45.13 -18.46
C LYS A 225 34.14 -43.94 -19.35
N LYS A 226 33.69 -44.17 -20.59
CA LYS A 226 33.19 -43.13 -21.48
C LYS A 226 31.87 -42.53 -21.00
N LEU A 227 30.96 -43.36 -20.46
CA LEU A 227 29.68 -42.91 -19.88
C LEU A 227 29.90 -42.15 -18.59
N GLN A 228 30.82 -42.60 -17.71
CA GLN A 228 31.21 -41.89 -16.49
C GLN A 228 31.85 -40.53 -16.79
N LYS A 229 32.74 -40.45 -17.80
CA LYS A 229 33.32 -39.17 -18.25
C LYS A 229 32.24 -38.18 -18.73
N THR A 230 31.21 -38.69 -19.44
CA THR A 230 30.07 -37.86 -19.87
C THR A 230 29.23 -37.43 -18.68
N ALA A 231 28.99 -38.32 -17.71
CA ALA A 231 28.26 -38.00 -16.46
C ALA A 231 28.98 -36.88 -15.68
N LYS A 232 30.31 -37.01 -15.49
CA LYS A 232 31.13 -35.99 -14.82
C LYS A 232 31.08 -34.63 -15.53
N SER A 233 31.06 -34.63 -16.91
CA SER A 233 30.90 -33.40 -17.70
C SER A 233 29.53 -32.75 -17.49
N ILE A 234 28.46 -33.53 -17.24
CA ILE A 234 27.12 -33.01 -16.90
C ILE A 234 27.13 -32.42 -15.50
N GLU A 235 27.75 -33.09 -14.51
CA GLU A 235 27.92 -32.58 -13.14
C GLU A 235 28.64 -31.22 -13.15
N THR A 236 29.78 -31.11 -13.85
CA THR A 236 30.50 -29.85 -13.98
C THR A 236 29.66 -28.75 -14.64
N ARG A 237 28.76 -29.09 -15.58
CA ARG A 237 27.81 -28.12 -16.15
C ARG A 237 26.75 -27.71 -15.15
N MET A 238 26.28 -28.61 -14.28
CA MET A 238 25.33 -28.29 -13.21
C MET A 238 25.98 -27.37 -12.16
N GLU A 239 27.23 -27.63 -11.78
CA GLU A 239 28.00 -26.79 -10.83
C GLU A 239 28.23 -25.37 -11.36
N LYS A 240 28.42 -25.24 -12.69
CA LYS A 240 28.61 -23.95 -13.37
C LYS A 240 27.31 -23.21 -13.68
N LEU A 241 26.15 -23.81 -13.43
CA LEU A 241 24.88 -23.12 -13.56
C LEU A 241 24.79 -22.04 -12.48
N GLU A 242 24.68 -20.79 -12.89
CA GLU A 242 24.41 -19.68 -11.95
C GLU A 242 23.14 -20.00 -11.16
N LYS A 243 23.29 -20.06 -9.85
CA LYS A 243 22.18 -20.38 -8.95
C LYS A 243 21.28 -19.15 -8.86
N VAL A 244 20.11 -19.22 -9.46
CA VAL A 244 19.06 -18.22 -9.29
C VAL A 244 18.22 -18.61 -8.07
N GLU A 245 18.06 -17.67 -7.13
CA GLU A 245 17.22 -17.91 -5.96
C GLU A 245 15.73 -17.93 -6.35
N LYS A 246 14.97 -18.76 -5.63
CA LYS A 246 13.53 -18.87 -5.89
C LYS A 246 12.82 -17.57 -5.55
N VAL A 247 12.19 -16.95 -6.53
CA VAL A 247 11.25 -15.85 -6.30
C VAL A 247 10.03 -16.42 -5.58
N LYS A 248 9.63 -15.78 -4.50
CA LYS A 248 8.43 -16.16 -3.77
C LYS A 248 7.23 -15.55 -4.48
N GLU A 249 6.54 -16.33 -5.30
CA GLU A 249 5.28 -15.92 -5.91
C GLU A 249 4.22 -15.66 -4.84
N VAL A 250 3.57 -14.52 -4.94
CA VAL A 250 2.38 -14.21 -4.16
C VAL A 250 1.19 -14.88 -4.87
N GLN A 251 0.76 -16.03 -4.35
CA GLN A 251 -0.40 -16.71 -4.90
C GLN A 251 -1.69 -15.89 -4.67
N PRO A 252 -2.62 -15.86 -5.65
CA PRO A 252 -3.93 -15.25 -5.44
C PRO A 252 -4.62 -15.93 -4.26
N LEU A 253 -5.14 -15.12 -3.35
CA LEU A 253 -5.77 -15.61 -2.13
C LEU A 253 -7.26 -15.87 -2.39
N GLN A 254 -7.68 -17.11 -2.27
CA GLN A 254 -9.10 -17.47 -2.27
C GLN A 254 -9.56 -17.64 -0.83
N MET A 255 -10.12 -16.58 -0.26
CA MET A 255 -10.76 -16.65 1.06
C MET A 255 -12.18 -17.18 0.88
N THR A 256 -12.49 -18.27 1.55
CA THR A 256 -13.85 -18.85 1.55
C THR A 256 -14.56 -18.42 2.82
N GLN A 257 -15.66 -17.71 2.69
CA GLN A 257 -16.50 -17.38 3.85
C GLN A 257 -17.95 -17.78 3.55
N HIS A 258 -18.45 -18.74 4.30
CA HIS A 258 -19.81 -19.25 4.14
C HIS A 258 -20.90 -18.24 4.51
N THR A 259 -20.64 -17.36 5.50
CA THR A 259 -21.58 -16.33 6.00
C THR A 259 -21.77 -15.15 5.05
N MET A 260 -20.94 -14.97 4.04
CA MET A 260 -21.01 -13.80 3.13
C MET A 260 -22.15 -13.88 2.12
N LYS A 261 -22.58 -15.08 1.73
CA LYS A 261 -23.72 -15.25 0.82
C LYS A 261 -25.03 -14.72 1.42
N GLU A 262 -25.14 -14.71 2.75
CA GLU A 262 -26.36 -14.26 3.45
C GLU A 262 -26.46 -12.72 3.50
N VAL A 263 -25.34 -12.01 3.38
CA VAL A 263 -25.24 -10.56 3.56
C VAL A 263 -25.06 -9.82 2.23
N ALA A 264 -24.69 -10.54 1.17
CA ALA A 264 -24.43 -9.95 -0.14
C ALA A 264 -25.61 -9.13 -0.66
N SER A 265 -25.35 -7.89 -1.08
CA SER A 265 -26.32 -6.95 -1.68
C SER A 265 -27.48 -6.49 -0.78
N ARG A 266 -27.56 -6.93 0.49
CA ARG A 266 -28.56 -6.44 1.44
C ARG A 266 -28.05 -5.20 2.16
N SER A 267 -28.97 -4.34 2.63
CA SER A 267 -28.64 -3.26 3.56
C SER A 267 -28.17 -3.86 4.88
N ILE A 268 -26.91 -3.62 5.25
CA ILE A 268 -26.29 -4.16 6.47
C ILE A 268 -26.20 -3.12 7.59
N PHE A 269 -26.06 -1.84 7.21
CA PHE A 269 -26.19 -0.70 8.11
C PHE A 269 -27.10 0.34 7.47
N ARG A 270 -28.03 0.85 8.26
CA ARG A 270 -28.86 1.99 7.93
C ARG A 270 -28.82 3.00 9.05
N VAL A 271 -28.35 4.19 8.75
CA VAL A 271 -28.24 5.33 9.65
C VAL A 271 -29.35 6.31 9.29
N GLU A 272 -30.23 6.64 10.22
CA GLU A 272 -31.38 7.51 10.01
C GLU A 272 -31.35 8.68 11.00
N HIS A 273 -31.18 9.89 10.47
CA HIS A 273 -31.25 11.17 11.20
C HIS A 273 -30.34 11.23 12.43
N VAL A 274 -29.15 10.65 12.35
CA VAL A 274 -28.22 10.55 13.47
C VAL A 274 -27.32 11.79 13.54
N ASP A 275 -27.28 12.43 14.70
CA ASP A 275 -26.35 13.52 15.00
C ASP A 275 -25.05 12.94 15.57
N GLY A 276 -23.91 13.53 15.18
CA GLY A 276 -22.60 13.19 15.74
C GLY A 276 -22.07 14.29 16.62
N MET A 277 -21.59 13.89 17.82
CA MET A 277 -21.01 14.81 18.79
C MET A 277 -19.67 14.32 19.31
N ALA A 278 -18.76 15.23 19.62
CA ALA A 278 -17.54 14.96 20.37
C ALA A 278 -17.46 15.93 21.56
N GLY A 279 -17.82 15.45 22.75
CA GLY A 279 -18.10 16.31 23.89
C GLY A 279 -19.25 17.27 23.56
N ASP A 280 -19.01 18.58 23.69
CA ASP A 280 -20.01 19.63 23.38
C ASP A 280 -19.97 20.07 21.89
N LYS A 281 -19.01 19.57 21.09
CA LYS A 281 -18.86 19.95 19.68
C LYS A 281 -19.76 19.08 18.80
N VAL A 282 -20.67 19.71 18.05
CA VAL A 282 -21.45 19.03 17.00
C VAL A 282 -20.53 18.80 15.80
N LEU A 283 -20.42 17.54 15.36
CA LEU A 283 -19.61 17.12 14.22
C LEU A 283 -20.43 17.10 12.95
N TRP A 284 -21.65 16.53 13.01
CA TRP A 284 -22.64 16.55 11.90
C TRP A 284 -24.05 16.43 12.48
N LYS A 285 -25.03 16.78 11.65
CA LYS A 285 -26.45 16.68 11.98
C LYS A 285 -27.19 15.83 10.95
N LYS A 286 -28.17 15.05 11.46
CA LYS A 286 -29.15 14.29 10.65
C LYS A 286 -28.49 13.43 9.55
N ALA A 287 -27.39 12.73 9.88
CA ALA A 287 -26.76 11.82 8.94
C ALA A 287 -27.74 10.74 8.47
N ASN A 288 -27.80 10.52 7.16
CA ASN A 288 -28.56 9.44 6.53
C ASN A 288 -27.62 8.67 5.61
N VAL A 289 -27.26 7.46 5.99
CA VAL A 289 -26.27 6.63 5.29
C VAL A 289 -26.76 5.19 5.21
N GLU A 290 -26.61 4.56 4.07
CA GLU A 290 -26.84 3.13 3.87
C GLU A 290 -25.56 2.45 3.39
N VAL A 291 -25.16 1.34 4.05
CA VAL A 291 -24.06 0.47 3.63
C VAL A 291 -24.64 -0.90 3.29
N ARG A 292 -24.24 -1.43 2.13
CA ARG A 292 -24.69 -2.74 1.64
C ARG A 292 -23.61 -3.80 1.76
N GLY A 293 -24.05 -5.03 1.84
CA GLY A 293 -23.13 -6.17 1.86
C GLY A 293 -22.27 -6.24 0.59
N GLY A 294 -20.96 -6.36 0.77
CA GLY A 294 -19.96 -6.35 -0.29
C GLY A 294 -19.42 -4.95 -0.68
N ASP A 295 -19.99 -3.88 -0.13
CA ASP A 295 -19.48 -2.52 -0.38
C ASP A 295 -18.07 -2.34 0.20
N LYS A 296 -17.25 -1.56 -0.50
CA LYS A 296 -15.97 -1.04 -0.02
C LYS A 296 -16.12 0.47 0.15
N VAL A 297 -16.37 0.90 1.39
CA VAL A 297 -16.74 2.28 1.71
C VAL A 297 -15.55 2.99 2.35
N ALA A 298 -15.04 4.04 1.68
CA ALA A 298 -14.07 4.94 2.26
C ALA A 298 -14.76 6.12 2.97
N ILE A 299 -14.36 6.42 4.21
CA ILE A 299 -14.78 7.61 4.95
C ILE A 299 -13.65 8.62 4.86
N ILE A 300 -13.91 9.75 4.19
CA ILE A 300 -12.95 10.83 3.98
C ILE A 300 -13.41 12.13 4.63
N GLY A 301 -12.52 13.09 4.76
CA GLY A 301 -12.80 14.42 5.32
C GLY A 301 -11.65 14.95 6.16
N LYS A 302 -11.72 16.21 6.58
CA LYS A 302 -10.69 16.90 7.37
C LYS A 302 -10.42 16.21 8.71
N ASN A 303 -9.25 16.48 9.28
CA ASN A 303 -8.95 16.06 10.65
C ASN A 303 -9.93 16.71 11.63
N GLY A 304 -10.42 15.93 12.59
CA GLY A 304 -11.43 16.40 13.56
C GLY A 304 -12.84 16.58 13.01
N SER A 305 -13.13 16.16 11.75
CA SER A 305 -14.51 16.17 11.20
C SER A 305 -15.41 15.09 11.81
N GLY A 306 -14.83 14.08 12.47
CA GLY A 306 -15.59 13.03 13.15
C GLY A 306 -15.56 11.66 12.45
N LYS A 307 -14.68 11.41 11.47
CA LYS A 307 -14.57 10.12 10.76
C LYS A 307 -14.50 8.91 11.71
N THR A 308 -13.53 8.91 12.63
CA THR A 308 -13.38 7.87 13.66
C THR A 308 -14.60 7.77 14.56
N THR A 309 -15.23 8.91 14.92
CA THR A 309 -16.45 8.92 15.72
C THR A 309 -17.59 8.21 14.99
N PHE A 310 -17.78 8.51 13.70
CA PHE A 310 -18.80 7.85 12.90
C PHE A 310 -18.54 6.34 12.78
N LEU A 311 -17.30 5.94 12.51
CA LEU A 311 -16.92 4.53 12.45
C LEU A 311 -17.20 3.82 13.78
N ARG A 312 -16.86 4.43 14.93
CA ARG A 312 -17.14 3.88 16.27
C ARG A 312 -18.63 3.78 16.57
N MET A 313 -19.44 4.72 16.11
CA MET A 313 -20.90 4.66 16.26
C MET A 313 -21.49 3.46 15.48
N LEU A 314 -20.97 3.14 14.30
CA LEU A 314 -21.34 1.93 13.55
C LEU A 314 -20.94 0.64 14.29
N VAL A 315 -19.75 0.61 14.88
CA VAL A 315 -19.22 -0.55 15.64
C VAL A 315 -20.04 -0.80 16.90
N ASN A 316 -20.22 0.23 17.74
CA ASN A 316 -20.80 0.09 19.07
C ASN A 316 -22.34 0.04 19.06
N GLY A 317 -22.96 0.41 17.93
CA GLY A 317 -24.39 0.65 17.84
C GLY A 317 -24.78 1.99 18.50
N HIS A 318 -25.60 2.76 17.83
CA HIS A 318 -26.09 4.04 18.34
C HIS A 318 -27.59 4.13 18.03
N PRO A 319 -28.42 4.79 18.87
CA PRO A 319 -29.80 5.07 18.53
C PRO A 319 -29.92 5.73 17.13
N GLY A 320 -30.75 5.16 16.26
CA GLY A 320 -30.86 5.57 14.85
C GLY A 320 -29.92 4.84 13.89
N ILE A 321 -29.08 3.92 14.39
CA ILE A 321 -28.28 3.02 13.55
C ILE A 321 -28.85 1.60 13.63
N PHE A 322 -29.35 1.14 12.50
CA PHE A 322 -29.90 -0.21 12.34
C PHE A 322 -28.84 -1.11 11.72
N ARG A 323 -28.55 -2.22 12.39
CA ARG A 323 -27.57 -3.22 11.94
C ARG A 323 -28.26 -4.56 11.74
N SER A 324 -27.98 -5.23 10.64
CA SER A 324 -28.47 -6.60 10.39
C SER A 324 -27.87 -7.58 11.42
N GLU A 325 -28.66 -8.53 11.90
CA GLU A 325 -28.22 -9.57 12.85
C GLU A 325 -27.12 -10.48 12.28
N ALA A 326 -27.05 -10.62 10.96
CA ALA A 326 -26.03 -11.41 10.30
C ALA A 326 -24.65 -10.75 10.27
N VAL A 327 -24.52 -9.48 10.73
CA VAL A 327 -23.26 -8.74 10.70
C VAL A 327 -22.34 -9.14 11.84
N LYS A 328 -21.14 -9.63 11.44
CA LYS A 328 -20.01 -9.91 12.33
C LYS A 328 -18.91 -8.90 12.03
N ILE A 329 -18.64 -7.98 12.97
CA ILE A 329 -17.69 -6.88 12.78
C ILE A 329 -16.30 -7.32 13.22
N GLY A 330 -15.30 -7.15 12.35
CA GLY A 330 -13.89 -7.08 12.68
C GLY A 330 -13.45 -5.63 12.73
N TYR A 331 -13.15 -5.12 13.93
CA TYR A 331 -12.75 -3.72 14.12
C TYR A 331 -11.25 -3.59 14.34
N PHE A 332 -10.61 -2.81 13.49
CA PHE A 332 -9.22 -2.39 13.64
C PHE A 332 -9.18 -0.97 14.22
N SER A 333 -8.65 -0.86 15.43
CA SER A 333 -8.38 0.42 16.08
C SER A 333 -6.88 0.61 16.29
N GLN A 334 -6.49 1.86 16.51
CA GLN A 334 -5.07 2.21 16.70
C GLN A 334 -4.47 1.69 18.03
N ASP A 335 -5.29 1.28 18.99
CA ASP A 335 -4.83 0.86 20.31
C ASP A 335 -4.26 -0.56 20.37
N LEU A 336 -4.47 -1.38 19.34
CA LEU A 336 -3.96 -2.76 19.19
C LEU A 336 -4.26 -3.68 20.39
N SER A 337 -5.28 -3.35 21.21
CA SER A 337 -5.64 -4.10 22.43
C SER A 337 -6.11 -5.53 22.15
N GLY A 338 -6.40 -5.86 20.87
CA GLY A 338 -6.86 -7.18 20.45
C GLY A 338 -5.75 -8.24 20.28
N LEU A 339 -4.47 -7.91 20.55
CA LEU A 339 -3.35 -8.85 20.44
C LEU A 339 -2.93 -9.37 21.83
N ASN A 340 -2.72 -10.70 21.92
CA ASN A 340 -2.06 -11.31 23.06
C ASN A 340 -0.54 -11.17 22.92
N LEU A 341 0.07 -10.41 23.83
CA LEU A 341 1.50 -10.09 23.77
C LEU A 341 2.40 -11.30 24.08
N ASP A 342 1.89 -12.30 24.79
CA ASP A 342 2.63 -13.50 25.20
C ASP A 342 2.56 -14.62 24.16
N GLU A 343 1.78 -14.43 23.10
CA GLU A 343 1.64 -15.36 22.00
C GLU A 343 2.43 -14.92 20.76
N SER A 344 2.73 -15.90 19.91
CA SER A 344 3.40 -15.65 18.63
C SER A 344 2.44 -14.98 17.62
N ILE A 345 3.02 -14.41 16.56
CA ILE A 345 2.27 -13.84 15.42
C ILE A 345 1.25 -14.87 14.88
N LEU A 346 1.71 -16.11 14.65
CA LEU A 346 0.87 -17.16 14.10
C LEU A 346 -0.26 -17.56 15.07
N GLN A 347 0.02 -17.69 16.36
CA GLN A 347 -0.99 -18.02 17.37
C GLN A 347 -2.06 -16.94 17.46
N ASN A 348 -1.67 -15.66 17.50
CA ASN A 348 -2.59 -14.54 17.46
C ASN A 348 -3.49 -14.56 16.21
N ALA A 349 -2.91 -14.87 15.04
CA ALA A 349 -3.67 -14.93 13.80
C ALA A 349 -4.63 -16.14 13.76
N LEU A 350 -4.25 -17.27 14.36
CA LEU A 350 -5.07 -18.50 14.40
C LEU A 350 -6.20 -18.45 15.44
N GLU A 351 -6.11 -17.62 16.46
CA GLU A 351 -7.05 -17.57 17.60
C GLU A 351 -8.51 -17.44 17.16
N GLN A 352 -8.78 -16.61 16.15
CA GLN A 352 -10.13 -16.36 15.64
C GLN A 352 -10.29 -16.77 14.16
N ALA A 353 -9.30 -17.50 13.63
CA ALA A 353 -9.31 -17.87 12.22
C ALA A 353 -10.37 -18.94 11.91
N ILE A 354 -11.14 -18.69 10.85
CA ILE A 354 -12.01 -19.69 10.23
C ILE A 354 -11.35 -20.36 9.00
N GLN A 355 -10.19 -19.85 8.61
CA GLN A 355 -9.42 -20.29 7.47
C GLN A 355 -8.38 -21.34 7.90
N ASP A 356 -8.01 -22.21 6.97
CA ASP A 356 -6.92 -23.16 7.19
C ASP A 356 -5.60 -22.45 7.47
N GLU A 357 -4.73 -23.06 8.28
CA GLU A 357 -3.41 -22.51 8.62
C GLU A 357 -2.60 -22.11 7.39
N THR A 358 -2.75 -22.81 6.26
CA THR A 358 -2.09 -22.47 4.99
C THR A 358 -2.50 -21.09 4.49
N ILE A 359 -3.78 -20.74 4.58
CA ILE A 359 -4.30 -19.43 4.19
C ILE A 359 -3.81 -18.37 5.17
N VAL A 360 -3.85 -18.65 6.49
CA VAL A 360 -3.32 -17.76 7.53
C VAL A 360 -1.85 -17.44 7.27
N ARG A 361 -1.03 -18.44 7.02
CA ARG A 361 0.39 -18.26 6.66
C ARG A 361 0.58 -17.49 5.36
N THR A 362 -0.31 -17.64 4.40
CA THR A 362 -0.26 -16.88 3.14
C THR A 362 -0.58 -15.41 3.38
N VAL A 363 -1.58 -15.07 4.20
CA VAL A 363 -1.90 -13.70 4.59
C VAL A 363 -0.72 -13.07 5.34
N LEU A 364 -0.15 -13.78 6.32
CA LEU A 364 1.02 -13.33 7.06
C LEU A 364 2.23 -13.10 6.14
N ALA A 365 2.47 -14.01 5.19
CA ALA A 365 3.56 -13.86 4.22
C ALA A 365 3.38 -12.66 3.29
N ARG A 366 2.15 -12.35 2.86
CA ARG A 366 1.83 -11.13 2.10
C ARG A 366 2.14 -9.88 2.90
N LEU A 367 1.82 -9.86 4.20
CA LEU A 367 2.13 -8.75 5.10
C LEU A 367 3.60 -8.68 5.53
N GLY A 368 4.45 -9.58 4.99
CA GLY A 368 5.91 -9.55 5.16
C GLY A 368 6.48 -10.49 6.21
N PHE A 369 5.65 -11.28 6.93
CA PHE A 369 6.14 -12.30 7.87
C PHE A 369 6.49 -13.59 7.13
N ARG A 370 7.78 -13.96 7.13
CA ARG A 370 8.28 -15.10 6.35
C ARG A 370 9.01 -16.12 7.21
N GLY A 371 8.89 -17.39 6.85
CA GLY A 371 9.61 -18.48 7.51
C GLY A 371 9.37 -18.48 9.02
N ASP A 372 10.44 -18.37 9.79
CA ASP A 372 10.40 -18.41 11.25
C ASP A 372 9.92 -17.11 11.92
N ASP A 373 9.75 -16.03 11.14
CA ASP A 373 9.23 -14.77 11.69
C ASP A 373 7.85 -14.95 12.35
N VAL A 374 7.01 -15.84 11.81
CA VAL A 374 5.66 -16.08 12.34
C VAL A 374 5.63 -16.64 13.76
N TYR A 375 6.77 -17.15 14.25
CA TYR A 375 6.91 -17.68 15.62
C TYR A 375 7.46 -16.64 16.61
N LYS A 376 7.77 -15.42 16.16
CA LYS A 376 8.18 -14.34 17.07
C LYS A 376 7.01 -13.98 18.01
N LEU A 377 7.34 -13.77 19.28
CA LEU A 377 6.37 -13.31 20.27
C LEU A 377 5.93 -11.86 19.97
N THR A 378 4.66 -11.58 20.18
CA THR A 378 4.07 -10.27 19.87
C THR A 378 4.64 -9.14 20.74
N ASN A 379 5.14 -9.41 21.94
CA ASN A 379 5.76 -8.42 22.83
C ASN A 379 7.07 -7.84 22.28
N VAL A 380 7.84 -8.61 21.46
CA VAL A 380 9.10 -8.14 20.87
C VAL A 380 8.92 -7.42 19.53
N LEU A 381 7.71 -7.37 19.00
CA LEU A 381 7.41 -6.76 17.71
C LEU A 381 7.44 -5.22 17.77
N SER A 382 7.90 -4.63 16.67
CA SER A 382 7.73 -3.20 16.40
C SER A 382 6.25 -2.82 16.26
N GLY A 383 5.94 -1.52 16.38
CA GLY A 383 4.56 -1.02 16.20
C GLY A 383 3.96 -1.43 14.85
N GLY A 384 4.71 -1.28 13.76
CA GLY A 384 4.25 -1.69 12.43
C GLY A 384 4.05 -3.21 12.29
N GLU A 385 4.89 -4.05 12.91
CA GLU A 385 4.70 -5.50 12.92
C GLU A 385 3.44 -5.90 13.71
N ARG A 386 3.15 -5.23 14.82
CA ARG A 386 1.89 -5.45 15.58
C ARG A 386 0.67 -5.06 14.76
N VAL A 387 0.71 -3.94 14.03
CA VAL A 387 -0.34 -3.54 13.09
C VAL A 387 -0.57 -4.61 12.03
N LYS A 388 0.49 -5.10 11.39
CA LYS A 388 0.42 -6.19 10.40
C LYS A 388 -0.19 -7.47 10.98
N THR A 389 0.18 -7.83 12.23
CA THR A 389 -0.36 -9.01 12.93
C THR A 389 -1.86 -8.86 13.21
N MET A 390 -2.28 -7.69 13.68
CA MET A 390 -3.70 -7.41 13.94
C MET A 390 -4.53 -7.42 12.66
N LEU A 391 -4.03 -6.85 11.56
CA LEU A 391 -4.68 -6.91 10.25
C LEU A 391 -4.81 -8.35 9.76
N ALA A 392 -3.75 -9.17 9.89
CA ALA A 392 -3.82 -10.60 9.55
C ALA A 392 -4.90 -11.32 10.35
N LYS A 393 -4.93 -11.13 11.68
CA LYS A 393 -5.93 -11.71 12.58
C LYS A 393 -7.36 -11.39 12.13
N LEU A 394 -7.63 -10.12 11.80
CA LEU A 394 -8.95 -9.68 11.36
C LEU A 394 -9.34 -10.26 9.99
N LEU A 395 -8.41 -10.28 9.04
CA LEU A 395 -8.66 -10.75 7.67
C LEU A 395 -8.99 -12.25 7.61
N VAL A 396 -8.45 -13.06 8.52
CA VAL A 396 -8.69 -14.52 8.54
C VAL A 396 -9.82 -14.92 9.49
N SER A 397 -10.39 -13.98 10.25
CA SER A 397 -11.46 -14.21 11.23
C SER A 397 -12.82 -14.46 10.55
N ASP A 398 -13.83 -14.78 11.37
CA ASP A 398 -15.25 -14.95 10.95
C ASP A 398 -15.96 -13.59 10.70
N ALA A 399 -15.25 -12.49 10.66
CA ALA A 399 -15.83 -11.20 10.34
C ALA A 399 -16.31 -11.16 8.88
N ASN A 400 -17.53 -10.66 8.64
CA ASN A 400 -18.06 -10.39 7.30
C ASN A 400 -18.11 -8.89 6.98
N VAL A 401 -17.83 -8.06 7.98
CA VAL A 401 -17.65 -6.61 7.85
C VAL A 401 -16.36 -6.21 8.54
N LEU A 402 -15.40 -5.66 7.80
CA LEU A 402 -14.21 -5.05 8.35
C LEU A 402 -14.42 -3.55 8.53
N MET A 403 -14.13 -3.05 9.72
CA MET A 403 -14.12 -1.63 10.04
C MET A 403 -12.72 -1.21 10.42
N LEU A 404 -12.08 -0.37 9.60
CA LEU A 404 -10.66 -0.05 9.71
C LEU A 404 -10.47 1.46 9.94
N ASP A 405 -9.81 1.82 11.04
CA ASP A 405 -9.51 3.22 11.39
C ASP A 405 -8.04 3.52 11.11
N GLU A 406 -7.73 4.20 10.01
CA GLU A 406 -6.38 4.52 9.51
C GLU A 406 -5.44 3.30 9.46
N PRO A 407 -5.79 2.25 8.68
CA PRO A 407 -5.03 0.99 8.70
C PRO A 407 -3.65 1.07 8.05
N THR A 408 -3.36 2.14 7.31
CA THR A 408 -2.06 2.38 6.67
C THR A 408 -1.02 3.00 7.60
N ASN A 409 -1.45 3.56 8.73
CA ASN A 409 -0.54 4.14 9.69
C ASN A 409 0.47 3.10 10.21
N PHE A 410 1.74 3.50 10.27
CA PHE A 410 2.88 2.67 10.70
C PHE A 410 3.25 1.50 9.76
N LEU A 411 2.56 1.34 8.62
CA LEU A 411 2.93 0.37 7.60
C LEU A 411 3.99 0.94 6.65
N ASP A 412 4.90 0.09 6.19
CA ASP A 412 5.79 0.43 5.08
C ASP A 412 5.06 0.26 3.73
N LEU A 413 5.61 0.83 2.66
CA LEU A 413 5.00 0.83 1.33
C LEU A 413 4.62 -0.59 0.86
N ALA A 414 5.49 -1.58 1.08
CA ALA A 414 5.22 -2.96 0.70
C ALA A 414 4.05 -3.57 1.47
N ALA A 415 3.89 -3.22 2.76
CA ALA A 415 2.76 -3.68 3.56
C ALA A 415 1.46 -2.97 3.18
N VAL A 416 1.51 -1.69 2.80
CA VAL A 416 0.34 -0.96 2.28
C VAL A 416 -0.14 -1.61 0.97
N GLU A 417 0.76 -1.90 0.03
CA GLU A 417 0.42 -2.59 -1.22
C GLU A 417 -0.17 -3.99 -0.97
N ALA A 418 0.40 -4.72 -0.02
CA ALA A 418 -0.13 -6.02 0.37
C ALA A 418 -1.54 -5.89 0.98
N LEU A 419 -1.77 -4.90 1.85
CA LEU A 419 -3.07 -4.63 2.44
C LEU A 419 -4.10 -4.26 1.38
N GLU A 420 -3.77 -3.41 0.40
CA GLU A 420 -4.64 -3.10 -0.73
C GLU A 420 -5.10 -4.36 -1.47
N GLY A 421 -4.15 -5.23 -1.83
CA GLY A 421 -4.46 -6.49 -2.49
C GLY A 421 -5.36 -7.40 -1.63
N LEU A 422 -5.08 -7.47 -0.31
CA LEU A 422 -5.89 -8.27 0.62
C LEU A 422 -7.31 -7.71 0.79
N LEU A 423 -7.47 -6.39 0.86
CA LEU A 423 -8.79 -5.74 0.98
C LEU A 423 -9.59 -5.82 -0.32
N LYS A 424 -8.94 -5.80 -1.49
CA LYS A 424 -9.59 -6.09 -2.78
C LYS A 424 -10.11 -7.52 -2.85
N ASP A 425 -9.25 -8.47 -2.46
CA ASP A 425 -9.57 -9.91 -2.47
C ASP A 425 -10.57 -10.29 -1.36
N TYR A 426 -10.76 -9.44 -0.34
CA TYR A 426 -11.67 -9.71 0.77
C TYR A 426 -13.13 -9.73 0.29
N PRO A 427 -13.85 -10.85 0.40
CA PRO A 427 -15.17 -11.01 -0.20
C PRO A 427 -16.29 -10.28 0.57
N GLY A 428 -16.02 -9.79 1.81
CA GLY A 428 -16.99 -9.07 2.65
C GLY A 428 -17.02 -7.57 2.42
N THR A 429 -17.78 -6.91 3.29
CA THR A 429 -17.85 -5.45 3.34
C THR A 429 -16.63 -4.89 4.03
N VAL A 430 -16.11 -3.77 3.52
CA VAL A 430 -15.05 -3.02 4.18
C VAL A 430 -15.50 -1.57 4.32
N VAL A 431 -15.46 -1.05 5.54
CA VAL A 431 -15.65 0.37 5.85
C VAL A 431 -14.37 0.88 6.47
N PHE A 432 -13.73 1.84 5.85
CA PHE A 432 -12.42 2.30 6.32
C PHE A 432 -12.28 3.81 6.29
N VAL A 433 -11.59 4.33 7.29
CA VAL A 433 -11.11 5.71 7.34
C VAL A 433 -9.68 5.69 6.85
N SER A 434 -9.33 6.52 5.89
CA SER A 434 -7.94 6.69 5.45
C SER A 434 -7.71 8.05 4.82
N HIS A 435 -6.46 8.52 4.94
CA HIS A 435 -5.91 9.66 4.20
C HIS A 435 -5.02 9.22 3.02
N ASP A 436 -4.77 7.92 2.87
CA ASP A 436 -4.03 7.35 1.76
C ASP A 436 -4.89 7.36 0.49
N ARG A 437 -4.58 8.29 -0.41
CA ARG A 437 -5.31 8.49 -1.67
C ARG A 437 -5.31 7.23 -2.54
N ARG A 438 -4.17 6.53 -2.64
CA ARG A 438 -4.05 5.31 -3.44
C ARG A 438 -4.84 4.15 -2.85
N LEU A 439 -4.84 3.98 -1.52
CA LEU A 439 -5.69 2.98 -0.89
C LEU A 439 -7.18 3.26 -1.21
N ILE A 440 -7.61 4.51 -1.12
CA ILE A 440 -8.99 4.91 -1.44
C ILE A 440 -9.30 4.60 -2.91
N GLU A 441 -8.46 5.03 -3.84
CA GLU A 441 -8.61 4.79 -5.29
C GLU A 441 -8.67 3.30 -5.64
N GLN A 442 -7.83 2.49 -4.99
CA GLN A 442 -7.68 1.09 -5.34
C GLN A 442 -8.73 0.19 -4.71
N VAL A 443 -9.29 0.57 -3.55
CA VAL A 443 -10.19 -0.30 -2.77
C VAL A 443 -11.63 0.23 -2.75
N ALA A 444 -11.85 1.54 -2.64
CA ALA A 444 -13.18 2.08 -2.45
C ALA A 444 -14.07 1.96 -3.70
N THR A 445 -15.30 1.50 -3.49
CA THR A 445 -16.39 1.53 -4.48
C THR A 445 -17.40 2.61 -4.15
N ARG A 446 -17.34 3.16 -2.94
CA ARG A 446 -18.21 4.24 -2.44
C ARG A 446 -17.43 5.13 -1.49
N ILE A 447 -17.83 6.40 -1.42
CA ILE A 447 -17.21 7.40 -0.57
C ILE A 447 -18.28 8.01 0.34
N LEU A 448 -17.93 8.17 1.62
CA LEU A 448 -18.65 8.98 2.58
C LEU A 448 -17.76 10.16 2.95
N HIS A 449 -18.15 11.34 2.52
CA HIS A 449 -17.43 12.57 2.84
C HIS A 449 -18.04 13.25 4.06
N VAL A 450 -17.24 13.39 5.12
CA VAL A 450 -17.63 14.06 6.35
C VAL A 450 -17.10 15.50 6.31
N HIS A 451 -17.97 16.44 5.98
CA HIS A 451 -17.58 17.84 5.85
C HIS A 451 -18.73 18.79 6.26
N GLU A 452 -18.36 19.98 6.75
CA GLU A 452 -19.30 21.10 7.07
C GLU A 452 -20.54 20.69 7.87
N GLY A 453 -20.37 19.77 8.81
CA GLY A 453 -21.47 19.30 9.66
C GLY A 453 -22.46 18.36 8.98
N THR A 454 -22.06 17.77 7.85
CA THR A 454 -22.85 16.78 7.10
C THR A 454 -22.03 15.53 6.78
N ILE A 455 -22.72 14.45 6.43
CA ILE A 455 -22.11 13.24 5.84
C ILE A 455 -22.76 13.04 4.48
N GLU A 456 -21.99 13.26 3.43
CA GLU A 456 -22.45 13.08 2.06
C GLU A 456 -21.99 11.74 1.50
N ARG A 457 -22.91 11.04 0.83
CA ARG A 457 -22.61 9.79 0.13
C ARG A 457 -22.35 10.07 -1.35
N PHE A 458 -21.28 9.49 -1.86
CA PHE A 458 -20.98 9.45 -3.27
C PHE A 458 -20.82 8.00 -3.73
N ASP A 459 -21.63 7.60 -4.72
CA ASP A 459 -21.55 6.28 -5.36
C ASP A 459 -20.68 6.41 -6.60
N GLY A 460 -19.45 5.94 -6.53
CA GLY A 460 -18.45 6.03 -7.59
C GLY A 460 -17.01 5.92 -7.05
N THR A 461 -16.06 6.01 -7.96
CA THR A 461 -14.62 5.97 -7.63
C THR A 461 -14.14 7.29 -7.03
N TYR A 462 -12.96 7.25 -6.42
CA TYR A 462 -12.34 8.46 -5.85
C TYR A 462 -11.96 9.49 -6.93
N GLU A 463 -11.57 9.04 -8.11
CA GLU A 463 -11.30 9.92 -9.25
C GLU A 463 -12.57 10.67 -9.71
N GLU A 464 -13.71 9.98 -9.83
CA GLU A 464 -15.00 10.59 -10.17
C GLU A 464 -15.43 11.59 -9.09
N TYR A 465 -15.20 11.25 -7.82
CA TYR A 465 -15.47 12.16 -6.70
C TYR A 465 -14.64 13.44 -6.82
N LYS A 466 -13.33 13.35 -7.05
CA LYS A 466 -12.45 14.52 -7.23
C LYS A 466 -12.84 15.37 -8.44
N GLN A 467 -13.15 14.75 -9.58
CA GLN A 467 -13.60 15.48 -10.75
C GLN A 467 -14.91 16.25 -10.50
N LYS A 468 -15.79 15.71 -9.64
CA LYS A 468 -17.01 16.43 -9.23
C LYS A 468 -16.70 17.61 -8.30
N GLU A 469 -15.71 17.46 -7.41
CA GLU A 469 -15.30 18.52 -6.49
C GLU A 469 -14.54 19.65 -7.21
N GLU A 470 -13.72 19.32 -8.21
CA GLU A 470 -12.93 20.25 -9.01
C GLU A 470 -13.76 21.01 -10.06
N LYS A 471 -14.99 20.58 -10.36
CA LYS A 471 -15.87 21.35 -11.25
C LYS A 471 -16.17 22.69 -10.60
N PRO A 472 -15.70 23.81 -11.18
CA PRO A 472 -15.89 25.13 -10.56
C PRO A 472 -17.37 25.46 -10.43
N ALA A 473 -17.73 26.27 -9.45
CA ALA A 473 -19.10 26.75 -9.24
C ALA A 473 -19.69 27.46 -10.52
N ALA A 474 -18.83 27.94 -11.41
CA ALA A 474 -19.18 28.42 -12.73
C ALA A 474 -19.85 27.36 -13.61
N THR A 475 -19.39 26.10 -13.57
CA THR A 475 -19.96 25.01 -14.36
C THR A 475 -21.36 24.60 -13.84
N LYS A 476 -21.58 24.66 -12.52
CA LYS A 476 -22.92 24.46 -11.93
C LYS A 476 -23.88 25.57 -12.35
N LYS A 477 -23.41 26.81 -12.42
CA LYS A 477 -24.15 27.99 -12.87
C LYS A 477 -24.50 27.86 -14.38
N GLU A 478 -23.56 27.34 -15.18
CA GLU A 478 -23.77 27.08 -16.60
C GLU A 478 -24.75 25.92 -16.85
N GLU A 479 -24.67 24.84 -16.07
CA GLU A 479 -25.62 23.71 -16.14
C GLU A 479 -27.03 24.15 -15.74
N GLU A 480 -27.16 24.99 -14.71
CA GLU A 480 -28.47 25.53 -14.27
C GLU A 480 -29.04 26.51 -15.30
N LEU A 481 -28.21 27.34 -15.95
CA LEU A 481 -28.59 28.20 -17.07
C LEU A 481 -29.05 27.39 -18.28
N LEU A 482 -28.34 26.32 -18.65
CA LEU A 482 -28.71 25.43 -19.74
C LEU A 482 -30.08 24.77 -19.51
N LEU A 483 -30.33 24.33 -18.27
CA LEU A 483 -31.56 23.69 -17.86
C LEU A 483 -32.76 24.69 -17.93
N ILE A 484 -32.54 25.94 -17.53
CA ILE A 484 -33.49 27.02 -17.62
C ILE A 484 -33.76 27.37 -19.11
N ASP A 485 -32.75 27.37 -19.97
CA ASP A 485 -32.90 27.62 -21.41
C ASP A 485 -33.69 26.51 -22.11
N MET A 486 -33.50 25.25 -21.72
CA MET A 486 -34.33 24.14 -22.20
C MET A 486 -35.79 24.31 -21.77
N GLN A 487 -36.03 24.66 -20.49
CA GLN A 487 -37.40 24.91 -19.99
C GLN A 487 -38.06 26.10 -20.66
N LEU A 488 -37.32 27.20 -20.90
CA LEU A 488 -37.81 28.36 -21.65
C LEU A 488 -38.19 27.98 -23.07
N SER A 489 -37.39 27.16 -23.76
CA SER A 489 -37.70 26.69 -25.12
C SER A 489 -38.95 25.81 -25.16
N GLU A 490 -39.13 24.95 -24.17
CA GLU A 490 -40.32 24.10 -24.04
C GLU A 490 -41.58 24.93 -23.80
N VAL A 491 -41.53 25.88 -22.86
CA VAL A 491 -42.67 26.76 -22.53
C VAL A 491 -43.01 27.65 -23.70
N LEU A 492 -42.04 28.19 -24.44
CA LEU A 492 -42.23 28.95 -25.67
C LEU A 492 -42.90 28.14 -26.77
N SER A 493 -42.48 26.87 -26.93
CA SER A 493 -43.10 25.97 -27.90
C SER A 493 -44.59 25.69 -27.57
N ARG A 494 -44.90 25.50 -26.29
CA ARG A 494 -46.28 25.30 -25.82
C ARG A 494 -47.13 26.57 -25.95
N LEU A 495 -46.60 27.74 -25.62
CA LEU A 495 -47.26 29.04 -25.81
C LEU A 495 -47.59 29.32 -27.28
N SER A 496 -46.76 28.83 -28.22
CA SER A 496 -47.01 28.97 -29.67
C SER A 496 -48.17 28.10 -30.18
N ILE A 497 -48.52 27.02 -29.48
CA ILE A 497 -49.58 26.08 -29.86
C ILE A 497 -50.87 26.41 -29.11
N GLU A 498 -50.82 26.65 -27.82
CA GLU A 498 -51.95 26.99 -26.95
C GLU A 498 -51.57 28.14 -26.01
N PRO A 499 -51.86 29.41 -26.35
CA PRO A 499 -51.61 30.54 -25.46
C PRO A 499 -52.43 30.44 -24.18
N SER A 500 -51.76 30.33 -23.03
CA SER A 500 -52.37 30.27 -21.72
C SER A 500 -51.67 31.26 -20.77
N HIS A 501 -52.47 31.97 -19.96
CA HIS A 501 -51.97 32.91 -18.95
C HIS A 501 -51.00 32.22 -17.95
N GLU A 502 -51.25 30.97 -17.62
CA GLU A 502 -50.44 30.17 -16.71
C GLU A 502 -49.02 29.83 -17.29
N LEU A 503 -48.97 29.59 -18.63
CA LEU A 503 -47.71 29.38 -19.33
C LEU A 503 -46.91 30.68 -19.48
N GLU A 504 -47.62 31.83 -19.60
CA GLU A 504 -46.97 33.13 -19.68
C GLU A 504 -46.36 33.56 -18.35
N GLU A 505 -47.03 33.28 -17.21
CA GLU A 505 -46.47 33.46 -15.87
C GLU A 505 -45.23 32.57 -15.63
N THR A 506 -45.29 31.31 -16.07
CA THR A 506 -44.17 30.37 -15.97
C THR A 506 -42.97 30.84 -16.78
N PHE A 507 -43.21 31.37 -17.99
CA PHE A 507 -42.16 31.94 -18.84
C PHE A 507 -41.49 33.15 -18.20
N GLN A 508 -42.28 34.07 -17.62
CA GLN A 508 -41.76 35.26 -16.92
C GLN A 508 -40.96 34.88 -15.66
N ALA A 509 -41.36 33.85 -14.92
CA ALA A 509 -40.67 33.33 -13.77
C ALA A 509 -39.31 32.74 -14.14
N LEU A 510 -39.24 31.96 -15.21
CA LEU A 510 -38.01 31.38 -15.72
C LEU A 510 -37.03 32.44 -16.23
N LEU A 511 -37.53 33.46 -16.95
CA LEU A 511 -36.73 34.61 -17.39
C LEU A 511 -36.15 35.43 -16.21
N LYS A 512 -36.91 35.62 -15.15
CA LYS A 512 -36.44 36.25 -13.93
C LYS A 512 -35.33 35.44 -13.26
N ARG A 513 -35.50 34.12 -13.20
CA ARG A 513 -34.51 33.21 -12.61
C ARG A 513 -33.20 33.17 -13.43
N LYS A 514 -33.32 33.18 -14.78
CA LYS A 514 -32.18 33.29 -15.68
C LYS A 514 -31.38 34.57 -15.43
N LYS A 515 -32.04 35.73 -15.37
CA LYS A 515 -31.39 37.02 -15.10
C LYS A 515 -30.71 37.10 -13.73
N LEU A 516 -31.27 36.45 -12.73
CA LEU A 516 -30.65 36.35 -11.39
C LEU A 516 -29.39 35.48 -11.38
N LEU A 517 -29.30 34.46 -12.22
CA LEU A 517 -28.13 33.62 -12.39
C LEU A 517 -27.06 34.26 -13.30
N GLU A 518 -27.45 35.12 -14.25
CA GLU A 518 -26.50 35.84 -15.11
C GLU A 518 -25.85 37.05 -14.42
N SER A 519 -26.46 37.59 -13.37
CA SER A 519 -25.90 38.66 -12.53
C SER A 519 -25.00 38.11 -11.46
#